data_fe4ce90149789b04bd6109b8a8a80fb5
#
_entry.id   fe4ce90149789b04bd6109b8a8a80fb5
#
_cell.length_a   1.000
_cell.length_b   1.000
_cell.length_c   1.000
_cell.angle_alpha   90.00
_cell.angle_beta   90.00
_cell.angle_gamma   90.00
#
_symmetry.space_group_name_H-M   'P 1'
#
loop_
_entity.id
_entity.type
_entity.pdbx_description
1 polymer ?
#
loop_
_entity_poly.entity_id
_entity_poly.type
_entity_poly.pdbx_seq_one_letter_code
_entity_poly.pdbx_strand_id
1 'polypeptide(L)'
;MKKLPILLVLAFATGAQAQTLEDAAAAYQKGELETAAQQFAALAEAGDAKAQYNLAVLYEKGEGVAQDSDKALAWYQKAAEAGNVNAQYNLGLAYETGEGVTQDYGKARAYYEKAAAQGDADAQNNLGGLYARGDGVKKDLKKAREWLEKAATQDNVAAQVLLGRGYLKGEGLPADPEKARLWLEKAAAQGNKIARSLLDELPENK
;
A
#
# COMPACT_ATOMS: atom_id res chain seq x y z
N MET A 1 7.77 5.88 64.49
CA MET A 1 7.34 5.70 63.08
C MET A 1 7.46 7.05 62.37
N LYS A 2 8.55 7.25 61.60
CA LYS A 2 8.80 8.50 60.85
C LYS A 2 8.11 8.39 59.51
N LYS A 3 7.13 9.28 59.23
CA LYS A 3 6.51 9.41 57.93
C LYS A 3 7.48 10.03 56.96
N LEU A 4 7.84 9.31 55.87
CA LEU A 4 8.55 9.90 54.72
C LEU A 4 7.59 10.88 54.00
N PRO A 5 8.09 12.05 53.57
CA PRO A 5 7.32 12.96 52.76
C PRO A 5 7.18 12.38 51.32
N ILE A 6 5.96 12.41 50.81
CA ILE A 6 5.68 12.14 49.41
C ILE A 6 6.34 13.23 48.58
N LEU A 7 7.39 12.86 47.83
CA LEU A 7 8.02 13.75 46.86
C LEU A 7 7.04 13.90 45.66
N LEU A 8 6.32 15.01 45.69
CA LEU A 8 5.49 15.42 44.55
C LEU A 8 6.44 15.87 43.43
N VAL A 9 6.72 14.99 42.47
CA VAL A 9 7.43 15.38 41.23
C VAL A 9 6.46 16.25 40.45
N LEU A 10 6.57 17.57 40.67
CA LEU A 10 5.97 18.54 39.75
C LEU A 10 6.72 18.42 38.42
N ALA A 11 6.15 17.66 37.50
CA ALA A 11 6.49 17.76 36.09
C ALA A 11 6.16 19.20 35.66
N PHE A 12 7.19 20.03 35.54
CA PHE A 12 7.08 21.29 34.83
C PHE A 12 6.72 20.93 33.38
N ALA A 13 5.45 20.95 33.06
CA ALA A 13 4.98 21.06 31.69
C ALA A 13 5.39 22.46 31.20
N THR A 14 6.64 22.59 30.74
CA THR A 14 6.96 23.63 29.77
C THR A 14 6.00 23.40 28.62
N GLY A 15 5.24 24.43 28.24
CA GLY A 15 4.25 24.37 27.19
C GLY A 15 4.87 24.00 25.83
N ALA A 16 5.22 22.74 25.70
CA ALA A 16 5.46 22.14 24.40
C ALA A 16 4.08 22.03 23.75
N GLN A 17 3.83 22.84 22.73
CA GLN A 17 2.73 22.60 21.82
C GLN A 17 2.77 21.11 21.46
N ALA A 18 1.62 20.44 21.54
CA ALA A 18 1.54 19.06 21.13
C ALA A 18 2.06 18.95 19.70
N GLN A 19 3.12 18.16 19.50
CA GLN A 19 3.68 17.92 18.18
C GLN A 19 2.59 17.30 17.32
N THR A 20 2.41 17.83 16.11
CA THR A 20 1.43 17.34 15.17
C THR A 20 2.11 16.56 14.04
N LEU A 21 1.33 15.78 13.32
CA LEU A 21 1.82 15.09 12.12
C LEU A 21 2.32 16.09 11.07
N GLU A 22 1.66 17.25 10.99
CA GLU A 22 2.03 18.35 10.09
C GLU A 22 3.39 18.96 10.46
N ASP A 23 3.70 19.11 11.75
CA ASP A 23 5.00 19.60 12.23
C ASP A 23 6.12 18.64 11.84
N ALA A 24 5.91 17.34 12.04
CA ALA A 24 6.85 16.30 11.65
C ALA A 24 7.09 16.26 10.13
N ALA A 25 6.02 16.37 9.35
CA ALA A 25 6.11 16.43 7.89
C ALA A 25 6.81 17.71 7.40
N ALA A 26 6.56 18.86 8.05
CA ALA A 26 7.24 20.12 7.72
C ALA A 26 8.73 20.06 8.04
N ALA A 27 9.14 19.46 9.15
CA ALA A 27 10.55 19.22 9.47
C ALA A 27 11.23 18.35 8.40
N TYR A 28 10.55 17.26 7.98
CA TYR A 28 11.05 16.40 6.91
C TYR A 28 11.24 17.16 5.59
N GLN A 29 10.27 17.98 5.17
CA GLN A 29 10.34 18.78 3.95
C GLN A 29 11.45 19.82 3.97
N LYS A 30 11.81 20.34 5.15
CA LYS A 30 12.94 21.27 5.32
C LYS A 30 14.31 20.55 5.36
N GLY A 31 14.34 19.23 5.35
CA GLY A 31 15.57 18.46 5.48
C GLY A 31 16.06 18.31 6.93
N GLU A 32 15.26 18.67 7.91
CA GLU A 32 15.55 18.51 9.35
C GLU A 32 15.22 17.06 9.77
N LEU A 33 15.95 16.10 9.18
CA LEU A 33 15.56 14.67 9.21
C LEU A 33 15.55 14.07 10.61
N GLU A 34 16.55 14.41 11.46
CA GLU A 34 16.60 13.93 12.85
C GLU A 34 15.43 14.46 13.66
N THR A 35 15.05 15.74 13.45
CA THR A 35 13.90 16.36 14.12
C THR A 35 12.60 15.67 13.67
N ALA A 36 12.44 15.45 12.36
CA ALA A 36 11.29 14.75 11.81
C ALA A 36 11.16 13.33 12.38
N ALA A 37 12.28 12.59 12.44
CA ALA A 37 12.30 11.24 12.99
C ALA A 37 11.89 11.20 14.48
N GLN A 38 12.37 12.13 15.29
CA GLN A 38 11.99 12.25 16.71
C GLN A 38 10.50 12.56 16.87
N GLN A 39 9.96 13.47 16.05
CA GLN A 39 8.55 13.85 16.10
C GLN A 39 7.65 12.71 15.61
N PHE A 40 7.99 12.05 14.49
CA PHE A 40 7.26 10.85 14.04
C PHE A 40 7.32 9.73 15.08
N ALA A 41 8.46 9.53 15.75
CA ALA A 41 8.58 8.50 16.79
C ALA A 41 7.63 8.76 17.97
N ALA A 42 7.56 10.00 18.46
CA ALA A 42 6.66 10.36 19.55
C ALA A 42 5.18 10.13 19.19
N LEU A 43 4.78 10.51 17.98
CA LEU A 43 3.42 10.30 17.47
C LEU A 43 3.12 8.82 17.21
N ALA A 44 4.11 8.08 16.69
CA ALA A 44 3.98 6.64 16.42
C ALA A 44 3.81 5.83 17.71
N GLU A 45 4.55 6.19 18.77
CA GLU A 45 4.41 5.60 20.10
C GLU A 45 3.04 5.93 20.74
N ALA A 46 2.49 7.10 20.43
CA ALA A 46 1.13 7.49 20.81
C ALA A 46 0.04 6.77 19.99
N GLY A 47 0.41 5.98 18.97
CA GLY A 47 -0.52 5.16 18.19
C GLY A 47 -1.00 5.79 16.88
N ASP A 48 -0.44 6.92 16.46
CA ASP A 48 -0.80 7.52 15.17
C ASP A 48 -0.32 6.64 14.00
N ALA A 49 -1.27 6.08 13.24
CA ALA A 49 -0.99 5.14 12.17
C ALA A 49 -0.16 5.74 11.01
N LYS A 50 -0.33 7.05 10.73
CA LYS A 50 0.44 7.74 9.70
C LYS A 50 1.87 8.01 10.16
N ALA A 51 2.04 8.39 11.43
CA ALA A 51 3.36 8.56 12.03
C ALA A 51 4.12 7.23 12.10
N GLN A 52 3.45 6.13 12.44
CA GLN A 52 4.03 4.79 12.43
C GLN A 52 4.54 4.40 11.02
N TYR A 53 3.72 4.66 9.99
CA TYR A 53 4.13 4.44 8.60
C TYR A 53 5.34 5.31 8.21
N ASN A 54 5.30 6.60 8.50
CA ASN A 54 6.41 7.50 8.17
C ASN A 54 7.70 7.13 8.91
N LEU A 55 7.60 6.74 10.17
CA LEU A 55 8.76 6.27 10.94
C LEU A 55 9.34 4.98 10.36
N ALA A 56 8.49 4.06 9.87
CA ALA A 56 8.94 2.87 9.16
C ALA A 56 9.75 3.23 7.91
N VAL A 57 9.26 4.17 7.10
CA VAL A 57 9.96 4.67 5.91
C VAL A 57 11.31 5.29 6.27
N LEU A 58 11.39 6.05 7.37
CA LEU A 58 12.65 6.65 7.81
C LEU A 58 13.68 5.58 8.22
N TYR A 59 13.26 4.53 8.93
CA TYR A 59 14.14 3.40 9.25
C TYR A 59 14.56 2.62 7.99
N GLU A 60 13.66 2.43 7.04
CA GLU A 60 13.95 1.74 5.78
C GLU A 60 15.03 2.47 4.97
N LYS A 61 14.96 3.80 4.93
CA LYS A 61 15.89 4.64 4.16
C LYS A 61 17.14 5.08 4.93
N GLY A 62 17.13 5.03 6.26
CA GLY A 62 18.17 5.61 7.10
C GLY A 62 18.14 7.15 7.13
N GLU A 63 16.96 7.74 7.01
CA GLU A 63 16.75 9.19 6.99
C GLU A 63 16.47 9.71 8.41
N GLY A 64 17.39 10.49 8.99
CA GLY A 64 17.29 11.02 10.35
C GLY A 64 17.45 9.96 11.46
N VAL A 65 17.61 8.70 11.10
CA VAL A 65 17.87 7.55 11.95
C VAL A 65 18.83 6.60 11.24
N ALA A 66 19.54 5.75 11.99
CA ALA A 66 20.30 4.67 11.36
C ALA A 66 19.33 3.70 10.65
N GLN A 67 19.70 3.31 9.41
CA GLN A 67 18.92 2.34 8.64
C GLN A 67 18.76 1.03 9.42
N ASP A 68 17.52 0.54 9.51
CA ASP A 68 17.20 -0.66 10.29
C ASP A 68 15.93 -1.30 9.71
N SER A 69 16.10 -2.34 8.88
CA SER A 69 15.00 -3.02 8.21
C SER A 69 14.07 -3.77 9.18
N ASP A 70 14.60 -4.27 10.30
CA ASP A 70 13.78 -4.97 11.30
C ASP A 70 12.85 -3.97 12.01
N LYS A 71 13.36 -2.78 12.36
CA LYS A 71 12.54 -1.71 12.92
C LYS A 71 11.54 -1.17 11.90
N ALA A 72 11.94 -1.01 10.64
CA ALA A 72 11.03 -0.60 9.58
C ALA A 72 9.84 -1.58 9.47
N LEU A 73 10.14 -2.88 9.40
CA LEU A 73 9.11 -3.92 9.33
C LEU A 73 8.19 -3.89 10.57
N ALA A 74 8.74 -3.75 11.76
CA ALA A 74 7.95 -3.70 12.99
C ALA A 74 7.00 -2.49 13.01
N TRP A 75 7.46 -1.32 12.55
CA TRP A 75 6.62 -0.13 12.45
C TRP A 75 5.60 -0.21 11.33
N TYR A 76 5.95 -0.79 10.16
CA TYR A 76 4.96 -1.09 9.11
C TYR A 76 3.85 -2.01 9.64
N GLN A 77 4.19 -3.05 10.42
CA GLN A 77 3.18 -3.95 11.00
C GLN A 77 2.23 -3.20 11.94
N LYS A 78 2.76 -2.38 12.85
CA LYS A 78 1.93 -1.56 13.74
C LYS A 78 1.03 -0.60 12.96
N ALA A 79 1.56 0.09 11.95
CA ALA A 79 0.80 0.99 11.10
C ALA A 79 -0.33 0.25 10.37
N ALA A 80 -0.05 -0.94 9.84
CA ALA A 80 -1.04 -1.75 9.14
C ALA A 80 -2.15 -2.27 10.08
N GLU A 81 -1.80 -2.64 11.30
CA GLU A 81 -2.75 -3.02 12.36
C GLU A 81 -3.61 -1.84 12.79
N ALA A 82 -3.03 -0.64 12.84
CA ALA A 82 -3.74 0.62 13.09
C ALA A 82 -4.55 1.12 11.87
N GLY A 83 -4.60 0.35 10.77
CA GLY A 83 -5.42 0.63 9.60
C GLY A 83 -4.77 1.49 8.52
N ASN A 84 -3.47 1.78 8.60
CA ASN A 84 -2.79 2.53 7.56
C ASN A 84 -2.76 1.74 6.23
N VAL A 85 -3.40 2.29 5.20
CA VAL A 85 -3.58 1.64 3.90
C VAL A 85 -2.25 1.39 3.20
N ASN A 86 -1.35 2.39 3.22
CA ASN A 86 -0.04 2.27 2.58
C ASN A 86 0.82 1.18 3.24
N ALA A 87 0.78 1.08 4.57
CA ALA A 87 1.48 0.03 5.30
C ALA A 87 0.91 -1.37 4.98
N GLN A 88 -0.40 -1.49 4.86
CA GLN A 88 -1.05 -2.73 4.45
C GLN A 88 -0.64 -3.12 3.03
N TYR A 89 -0.64 -2.19 2.08
CA TYR A 89 -0.18 -2.45 0.72
C TYR A 89 1.30 -2.87 0.69
N ASN A 90 2.18 -2.11 1.35
CA ASN A 90 3.63 -2.38 1.37
C ASN A 90 3.95 -3.74 2.00
N LEU A 91 3.28 -4.12 3.10
CA LEU A 91 3.43 -5.46 3.67
C LEU A 91 2.90 -6.55 2.75
N GLY A 92 1.80 -6.30 2.06
CA GLY A 92 1.30 -7.19 1.02
C GLY A 92 2.36 -7.45 -0.05
N LEU A 93 2.99 -6.38 -0.55
CA LEU A 93 4.05 -6.45 -1.54
C LEU A 93 5.30 -7.16 -1.00
N ALA A 94 5.74 -6.82 0.20
CA ALA A 94 6.90 -7.45 0.84
C ALA A 94 6.70 -8.98 0.98
N TYR A 95 5.53 -9.43 1.42
CA TYR A 95 5.23 -10.86 1.51
C TYR A 95 5.01 -11.51 0.13
N GLU A 96 4.54 -10.81 -0.89
CA GLU A 96 4.42 -11.32 -2.25
C GLU A 96 5.80 -11.54 -2.88
N THR A 97 6.71 -10.59 -2.70
CA THR A 97 8.05 -10.63 -3.32
C THR A 97 9.09 -11.36 -2.48
N GLY A 98 8.91 -11.43 -1.17
CA GLY A 98 9.93 -11.90 -0.22
C GLY A 98 10.99 -10.85 0.10
N GLU A 99 10.74 -9.58 -0.20
CA GLU A 99 11.68 -8.49 0.10
C GLU A 99 11.63 -8.12 1.59
N GLY A 100 12.75 -8.32 2.28
CA GLY A 100 12.87 -8.06 3.72
C GLY A 100 12.14 -9.06 4.63
N VAL A 101 11.38 -10.00 4.06
CA VAL A 101 10.63 -11.05 4.78
C VAL A 101 10.66 -12.36 4.00
N THR A 102 10.38 -13.48 4.67
CA THR A 102 10.14 -14.73 3.94
C THR A 102 8.85 -14.61 3.12
N GLN A 103 8.92 -14.94 1.82
CA GLN A 103 7.77 -14.91 0.92
C GLN A 103 6.60 -15.75 1.46
N ASP A 104 5.41 -15.14 1.47
CA ASP A 104 4.18 -15.79 1.93
C ASP A 104 2.96 -15.17 1.22
N TYR A 105 2.49 -15.83 0.18
CA TYR A 105 1.31 -15.35 -0.58
C TYR A 105 0.03 -15.32 0.25
N GLY A 106 -0.10 -16.15 1.29
CA GLY A 106 -1.25 -16.12 2.19
C GLY A 106 -1.29 -14.83 3.01
N LYS A 107 -0.13 -14.41 3.54
CA LYS A 107 0.03 -13.12 4.22
C LYS A 107 -0.11 -11.96 3.25
N ALA A 108 0.51 -12.04 2.06
CA ALA A 108 0.37 -11.02 1.02
C ALA A 108 -1.10 -10.75 0.72
N ARG A 109 -1.87 -11.82 0.45
CA ARG A 109 -3.32 -11.72 0.23
C ARG A 109 -4.04 -11.05 1.40
N ALA A 110 -3.78 -11.46 2.65
CA ALA A 110 -4.46 -10.92 3.82
C ALA A 110 -4.21 -9.42 4.00
N TYR A 111 -3.01 -8.93 3.69
CA TYR A 111 -2.70 -7.51 3.72
C TYR A 111 -3.32 -6.75 2.54
N TYR A 112 -3.27 -7.32 1.32
CA TYR A 112 -3.95 -6.71 0.16
C TYR A 112 -5.47 -6.66 0.36
N GLU A 113 -6.10 -7.69 0.95
CA GLU A 113 -7.53 -7.67 1.27
C GLU A 113 -7.90 -6.49 2.18
N LYS A 114 -7.06 -6.17 3.17
CA LYS A 114 -7.27 -5.01 4.06
C LYS A 114 -7.15 -3.68 3.31
N ALA A 115 -6.11 -3.50 2.51
CA ALA A 115 -5.90 -2.26 1.74
C ALA A 115 -6.97 -2.11 0.64
N ALA A 116 -7.28 -3.18 -0.10
CA ALA A 116 -8.30 -3.21 -1.14
C ALA A 116 -9.71 -2.89 -0.62
N ALA A 117 -10.02 -3.35 0.61
CA ALA A 117 -11.29 -3.03 1.27
C ALA A 117 -11.41 -1.54 1.60
N GLN A 118 -10.30 -0.85 1.80
CA GLN A 118 -10.23 0.61 1.99
C GLN A 118 -10.18 1.40 0.67
N GLY A 119 -10.24 0.70 -0.47
CA GLY A 119 -10.30 1.34 -1.78
C GLY A 119 -8.96 1.46 -2.50
N ASP A 120 -7.85 0.95 -1.94
CA ASP A 120 -6.56 1.03 -2.60
C ASP A 120 -6.55 0.27 -3.92
N ALA A 121 -6.32 0.99 -5.02
CA ALA A 121 -6.43 0.45 -6.37
C ALA A 121 -5.28 -0.50 -6.72
N ASP A 122 -4.08 -0.26 -6.19
CA ASP A 122 -2.92 -1.12 -6.41
C ASP A 122 -3.07 -2.44 -5.67
N ALA A 123 -3.56 -2.39 -4.42
CA ALA A 123 -3.90 -3.60 -3.67
C ALA A 123 -5.02 -4.40 -4.35
N GLN A 124 -6.05 -3.74 -4.90
CA GLN A 124 -7.12 -4.40 -5.66
C GLN A 124 -6.56 -5.09 -6.91
N ASN A 125 -5.67 -4.43 -7.66
CA ASN A 125 -5.00 -5.02 -8.81
C ASN A 125 -4.18 -6.25 -8.42
N ASN A 126 -3.34 -6.14 -7.38
CA ASN A 126 -2.48 -7.22 -6.94
C ASN A 126 -3.30 -8.41 -6.39
N LEU A 127 -4.36 -8.12 -5.63
CA LEU A 127 -5.28 -9.14 -5.15
C LEU A 127 -5.98 -9.88 -6.32
N GLY A 128 -6.39 -9.13 -7.36
CA GLY A 128 -6.89 -9.71 -8.60
C GLY A 128 -5.87 -10.64 -9.25
N GLY A 129 -4.59 -10.26 -9.28
CA GLY A 129 -3.49 -11.06 -9.77
C GLY A 129 -3.32 -12.36 -8.98
N LEU A 130 -3.34 -12.31 -7.64
CA LEU A 130 -3.24 -13.51 -6.78
C LEU A 130 -4.38 -14.50 -7.05
N TYR A 131 -5.62 -14.04 -7.17
CA TYR A 131 -6.76 -14.90 -7.52
C TYR A 131 -6.64 -15.47 -8.94
N ALA A 132 -6.09 -14.71 -9.89
CA ALA A 132 -5.92 -15.18 -11.28
C ALA A 132 -4.86 -16.28 -11.40
N ARG A 133 -3.77 -16.19 -10.64
CA ARG A 133 -2.69 -17.18 -10.64
C ARG A 133 -2.98 -18.35 -9.69
N GLY A 134 -3.69 -18.10 -8.60
CA GLY A 134 -3.90 -19.07 -7.52
C GLY A 134 -2.78 -19.04 -6.48
N ASP A 135 -2.07 -17.91 -6.33
CA ASP A 135 -0.98 -17.75 -5.38
C ASP A 135 -1.54 -17.49 -3.98
N GLY A 136 -1.25 -18.36 -3.02
CA GLY A 136 -1.75 -18.27 -1.65
C GLY A 136 -3.28 -18.40 -1.49
N VAL A 137 -3.98 -18.73 -2.59
CA VAL A 137 -5.43 -18.89 -2.64
C VAL A 137 -5.82 -19.85 -3.78
N LYS A 138 -6.97 -20.52 -3.66
CA LYS A 138 -7.51 -21.25 -4.80
C LYS A 138 -7.77 -20.30 -5.96
N LYS A 139 -7.27 -20.65 -7.16
CA LYS A 139 -7.49 -19.90 -8.38
C LYS A 139 -8.99 -19.63 -8.59
N ASP A 140 -9.34 -18.37 -8.79
CA ASP A 140 -10.72 -17.92 -8.99
C ASP A 140 -10.75 -16.71 -9.94
N LEU A 141 -11.00 -17.01 -11.23
CA LEU A 141 -10.98 -15.98 -12.28
C LEU A 141 -12.16 -15.01 -12.16
N LYS A 142 -13.27 -15.43 -11.54
CA LYS A 142 -14.41 -14.53 -11.28
C LYS A 142 -14.01 -13.47 -10.24
N LYS A 143 -13.43 -13.89 -9.12
CA LYS A 143 -12.94 -12.95 -8.10
C LYS A 143 -11.80 -12.08 -8.63
N ALA A 144 -10.89 -12.66 -9.42
CA ALA A 144 -9.83 -11.89 -10.07
C ALA A 144 -10.42 -10.73 -10.88
N ARG A 145 -11.40 -11.01 -11.73
CA ARG A 145 -12.09 -9.98 -12.51
C ARG A 145 -12.75 -8.92 -11.62
N GLU A 146 -13.50 -9.34 -10.61
CA GLU A 146 -14.20 -8.41 -9.70
C GLU A 146 -13.24 -7.40 -9.04
N TRP A 147 -12.05 -7.86 -8.65
CA TRP A 147 -11.03 -6.99 -8.08
C TRP A 147 -10.34 -6.11 -9.12
N LEU A 148 -10.02 -6.69 -10.30
CA LEU A 148 -9.44 -5.92 -11.41
C LEU A 148 -10.40 -4.84 -11.91
N GLU A 149 -11.72 -5.11 -12.00
CA GLU A 149 -12.73 -4.12 -12.39
C GLU A 149 -12.77 -2.95 -11.38
N LYS A 150 -12.69 -3.22 -10.09
CA LYS A 150 -12.61 -2.16 -9.07
C LYS A 150 -11.36 -1.29 -9.25
N ALA A 151 -10.19 -1.90 -9.46
CA ALA A 151 -8.96 -1.17 -9.70
C ALA A 151 -9.01 -0.36 -11.01
N ALA A 152 -9.48 -0.96 -12.09
CA ALA A 152 -9.55 -0.34 -13.41
C ALA A 152 -10.51 0.85 -13.46
N THR A 153 -11.60 0.83 -12.68
CA THR A 153 -12.53 1.96 -12.54
C THR A 153 -11.94 3.12 -11.77
N GLN A 154 -10.87 2.89 -11.02
CA GLN A 154 -10.05 3.91 -10.35
C GLN A 154 -8.82 4.30 -11.19
N ASP A 155 -8.86 4.06 -12.48
CA ASP A 155 -7.81 4.38 -13.45
C ASP A 155 -6.47 3.67 -13.22
N ASN A 156 -6.46 2.52 -12.51
CA ASN A 156 -5.29 1.68 -12.42
C ASN A 156 -4.95 1.07 -13.78
N VAL A 157 -3.85 1.54 -14.38
CA VAL A 157 -3.44 1.18 -15.75
C VAL A 157 -3.15 -0.31 -15.89
N ALA A 158 -2.52 -0.92 -14.88
CA ALA A 158 -2.20 -2.34 -14.91
C ALA A 158 -3.47 -3.21 -14.95
N ALA A 159 -4.46 -2.87 -14.14
CA ALA A 159 -5.74 -3.55 -14.13
C ALA A 159 -6.51 -3.36 -15.45
N GLN A 160 -6.48 -2.15 -16.03
CA GLN A 160 -7.09 -1.88 -17.33
C GLN A 160 -6.47 -2.75 -18.45
N VAL A 161 -5.13 -2.86 -18.46
CA VAL A 161 -4.41 -3.72 -19.42
C VAL A 161 -4.75 -5.19 -19.21
N LEU A 162 -4.79 -5.66 -17.96
CA LEU A 162 -5.12 -7.06 -17.65
C LEU A 162 -6.54 -7.42 -18.07
N LEU A 163 -7.52 -6.57 -17.79
CA LEU A 163 -8.91 -6.77 -18.24
C LEU A 163 -9.03 -6.74 -19.76
N GLY A 164 -8.40 -5.74 -20.40
CA GLY A 164 -8.43 -5.61 -21.86
C GLY A 164 -7.87 -6.85 -22.54
N ARG A 165 -6.70 -7.34 -22.08
CA ARG A 165 -6.11 -8.58 -22.59
C ARG A 165 -6.99 -9.80 -22.33
N GLY A 166 -7.56 -9.89 -21.11
CA GLY A 166 -8.46 -10.99 -20.75
C GLY A 166 -9.68 -11.08 -21.66
N TYR A 167 -10.32 -9.94 -21.94
CA TYR A 167 -11.46 -9.87 -22.87
C TYR A 167 -11.06 -10.08 -24.33
N LEU A 168 -9.87 -9.61 -24.75
CA LEU A 168 -9.37 -9.82 -26.10
C LEU A 168 -9.13 -11.30 -26.40
N LYS A 169 -8.47 -12.01 -25.49
CA LYS A 169 -8.02 -13.40 -25.70
C LYS A 169 -8.99 -14.45 -25.17
N GLY A 170 -10.01 -14.07 -24.43
CA GLY A 170 -10.89 -15.01 -23.75
C GLY A 170 -10.20 -15.75 -22.60
N GLU A 171 -9.09 -15.21 -22.08
CA GLU A 171 -8.33 -15.83 -21.00
C GLU A 171 -8.97 -15.53 -19.63
N GLY A 172 -9.72 -16.52 -19.14
CA GLY A 172 -10.43 -16.40 -17.87
C GLY A 172 -11.71 -15.57 -17.89
N LEU A 173 -12.01 -14.94 -19.02
CA LEU A 173 -13.22 -14.19 -19.30
C LEU A 173 -13.76 -14.63 -20.67
N PRO A 174 -15.09 -14.63 -20.91
CA PRO A 174 -15.59 -14.75 -22.25
C PRO A 174 -15.01 -13.64 -23.13
N ALA A 175 -14.55 -13.99 -24.34
CA ALA A 175 -14.03 -13.00 -25.27
C ALA A 175 -15.11 -11.95 -25.57
N ASP A 176 -14.72 -10.67 -25.45
CA ASP A 176 -15.60 -9.52 -25.65
C ASP A 176 -14.75 -8.36 -26.23
N PRO A 177 -14.70 -8.22 -27.57
CA PRO A 177 -13.86 -7.18 -28.19
C PRO A 177 -14.24 -5.76 -27.79
N GLU A 178 -15.51 -5.50 -27.50
CA GLU A 178 -15.99 -4.18 -27.08
C GLU A 178 -15.43 -3.81 -25.70
N LYS A 179 -15.51 -4.74 -24.75
CA LYS A 179 -14.92 -4.53 -23.44
C LYS A 179 -13.39 -4.50 -23.48
N ALA A 180 -12.77 -5.30 -24.33
CA ALA A 180 -11.34 -5.25 -24.56
C ALA A 180 -10.93 -3.85 -25.03
N ARG A 181 -11.60 -3.33 -26.05
CA ARG A 181 -11.36 -1.99 -26.58
C ARG A 181 -11.52 -0.92 -25.50
N LEU A 182 -12.64 -0.94 -24.78
CA LEU A 182 -12.92 0.02 -23.70
C LEU A 182 -11.77 0.15 -22.70
N TRP A 183 -11.27 -0.98 -22.19
CA TRP A 183 -10.23 -0.96 -21.18
C TRP A 183 -8.85 -0.63 -21.76
N LEU A 184 -8.55 -1.13 -22.98
CA LEU A 184 -7.28 -0.84 -23.64
C LEU A 184 -7.18 0.63 -24.07
N GLU A 185 -8.26 1.25 -24.53
CA GLU A 185 -8.29 2.69 -24.86
C GLU A 185 -8.00 3.55 -23.62
N LYS A 186 -8.61 3.23 -22.47
CA LYS A 186 -8.33 3.94 -21.22
C LYS A 186 -6.86 3.83 -20.82
N ALA A 187 -6.28 2.64 -20.88
CA ALA A 187 -4.87 2.44 -20.58
C ALA A 187 -3.95 3.14 -21.61
N ALA A 188 -4.30 3.12 -22.89
CA ALA A 188 -3.55 3.76 -23.96
C ALA A 188 -3.59 5.29 -23.85
N ALA A 189 -4.72 5.87 -23.43
CA ALA A 189 -4.87 7.29 -23.14
C ALA A 189 -3.93 7.75 -22.01
N GLN A 190 -3.62 6.87 -21.06
CA GLN A 190 -2.63 7.10 -20.00
C GLN A 190 -1.18 6.82 -20.45
N GLY A 191 -0.95 6.58 -21.75
CA GLY A 191 0.39 6.39 -22.32
C GLY A 191 0.90 4.95 -22.30
N ASN A 192 0.08 3.96 -21.91
CA ASN A 192 0.53 2.56 -21.85
C ASN A 192 0.75 2.01 -23.27
N LYS A 193 2.01 1.61 -23.56
CA LYS A 193 2.43 1.10 -24.88
C LYS A 193 1.88 -0.30 -25.16
N ILE A 194 1.74 -1.14 -24.15
CA ILE A 194 1.19 -2.50 -24.28
C ILE A 194 -0.28 -2.43 -24.69
N ALA A 195 -1.04 -1.52 -24.08
CA ALA A 195 -2.43 -1.32 -24.43
C ALA A 195 -2.59 -0.87 -25.90
N ARG A 196 -1.73 0.01 -26.40
CA ARG A 196 -1.72 0.42 -27.81
C ARG A 196 -1.47 -0.76 -28.74
N SER A 197 -0.47 -1.58 -28.45
CA SER A 197 -0.19 -2.78 -29.25
C SER A 197 -1.34 -3.79 -29.23
N LEU A 198 -2.03 -3.96 -28.08
CA LEU A 198 -3.18 -4.86 -27.99
C LEU A 198 -4.42 -4.32 -28.70
N LEU A 199 -4.57 -3.00 -28.85
CA LEU A 199 -5.64 -2.40 -29.64
C LEU A 199 -5.50 -2.73 -31.14
N ASP A 200 -4.26 -2.84 -31.64
CA ASP A 200 -3.99 -3.22 -33.04
C ASP A 200 -4.35 -4.70 -33.31
N GLU A 201 -4.45 -5.54 -32.27
CA GLU A 201 -4.89 -6.94 -32.40
C GLU A 201 -6.42 -7.09 -32.46
N LEU A 202 -7.18 -6.03 -32.11
CA LEU A 202 -8.63 -6.07 -32.09
C LEU A 202 -9.20 -6.05 -33.52
N PRO A 203 -10.30 -6.80 -33.81
CA PRO A 203 -10.97 -6.71 -35.07
C PRO A 203 -11.46 -5.28 -35.32
N GLU A 204 -11.39 -4.85 -36.61
CA GLU A 204 -11.97 -3.57 -37.01
C GLU A 204 -13.48 -3.59 -36.74
N ASN A 205 -14.00 -2.48 -36.21
CA ASN A 205 -15.44 -2.33 -36.02
C ASN A 205 -16.13 -2.37 -37.40
N LYS A 206 -16.90 -3.42 -37.65
CA LYS A 206 -17.74 -3.53 -38.86
C LYS A 206 -19.00 -2.70 -38.67
#